data_aa2e7c2425016fed096c47cafe7532f4
#
_entry.id   aa2e7c2425016fed096c47cafe7532f4
#
_cell.length_a   1.000
_cell.length_b   1.000
_cell.length_c   1.000
_cell.angle_alpha   90.00
_cell.angle_beta   90.00
_cell.angle_gamma   90.00
#
_symmetry.space_group_name_H-M   'P 1'
#
loop_
_entity.id
_entity.type
_entity.pdbx_description
1 polymer ?
#
loop_
_entity_poly.entity_id
_entity_poly.type
_entity_poly.pdbx_seq_one_letter_code
_entity_poly.pdbx_strand_id
1 'polypeptide(L)'
;SLSAYARQFLGGVEKPNVELIEGLSPAISIDQKTTSNNPRSTVGTVTEIYDYLRLLYARTGIPYCPNHNIPITGQTITEMVNQAMDLPDRSKLTILAPTVRNKKGSFKDVFAKLLKDGYIRVRINGEVVMLEDEPELEKNKRHDIDVVIDRIVKTDESRSRVYDSIETALNLADGH
;
A
#
# COMPACT_ATOMS: atom_id res chain seq x y z
N SER A 1 -5.92 45.08 -11.49
CA SER A 1 -7.37 45.13 -11.80
C SER A 1 -8.12 44.53 -10.61
N LEU A 2 -9.04 45.31 -10.03
CA LEU A 2 -9.89 44.85 -8.95
C LEU A 2 -10.88 43.77 -9.44
N SER A 3 -11.16 42.78 -8.61
CA SER A 3 -12.18 41.78 -8.92
C SER A 3 -13.56 42.44 -9.13
N ALA A 4 -14.48 41.78 -9.85
CA ALA A 4 -15.84 42.28 -10.08
C ALA A 4 -16.57 42.57 -8.76
N TYR A 5 -16.32 41.76 -7.74
CA TYR A 5 -16.87 41.91 -6.38
C TYR A 5 -16.31 43.15 -5.66
N ALA A 6 -15.00 43.37 -5.71
CA ALA A 6 -14.38 44.54 -5.10
C ALA A 6 -14.84 45.87 -5.77
N ARG A 7 -15.11 45.86 -7.08
CA ARG A 7 -15.67 47.02 -7.81
C ARG A 7 -17.09 47.41 -7.36
N GLN A 8 -17.88 46.41 -6.94
CA GLN A 8 -19.25 46.59 -6.49
C GLN A 8 -19.33 47.29 -5.09
N PHE A 9 -18.32 47.06 -4.24
CA PHE A 9 -18.26 47.60 -2.89
C PHE A 9 -17.52 48.95 -2.82
N LEU A 10 -16.52 49.19 -3.65
CA LEU A 10 -15.69 50.38 -3.58
C LEU A 10 -16.23 51.58 -4.34
N GLY A 11 -17.44 51.44 -4.96
CA GLY A 11 -17.91 52.45 -5.90
C GLY A 11 -16.96 52.59 -7.10
N GLY A 12 -17.42 52.96 -8.26
CA GLY A 12 -16.56 53.04 -9.43
C GLY A 12 -15.34 53.91 -9.15
N VAL A 13 -14.15 53.32 -9.18
CA VAL A 13 -12.91 54.11 -9.16
C VAL A 13 -12.89 54.88 -10.45
N GLU A 14 -13.16 56.18 -10.40
CA GLU A 14 -13.07 57.05 -11.54
C GLU A 14 -11.66 56.96 -12.14
N LYS A 15 -11.59 56.78 -13.44
CA LYS A 15 -10.30 56.78 -14.11
C LYS A 15 -9.70 58.18 -13.97
N PRO A 16 -8.44 58.31 -13.54
CA PRO A 16 -7.78 59.60 -13.45
C PRO A 16 -7.77 60.25 -14.84
N ASN A 17 -8.06 61.54 -14.88
CA ASN A 17 -8.06 62.31 -16.10
C ASN A 17 -6.61 62.68 -16.45
N VAL A 18 -5.90 61.76 -17.10
CA VAL A 18 -4.49 61.91 -17.51
C VAL A 18 -4.38 61.61 -19.00
N GLU A 19 -3.59 62.40 -19.71
CA GLU A 19 -3.35 62.21 -21.14
C GLU A 19 -2.36 61.08 -21.40
N LEU A 20 -1.35 60.92 -20.53
CA LEU A 20 -0.31 59.92 -20.69
C LEU A 20 0.25 59.50 -19.34
N ILE A 21 0.51 58.20 -19.18
CA ILE A 21 1.21 57.63 -18.02
C ILE A 21 2.40 56.81 -18.55
N GLU A 22 3.61 57.25 -18.26
CA GLU A 22 4.85 56.56 -18.62
C GLU A 22 5.62 56.13 -17.39
N GLY A 23 6.51 55.13 -17.55
CA GLY A 23 7.44 54.72 -16.51
C GLY A 23 6.84 53.82 -15.42
N LEU A 24 5.62 53.30 -15.60
CA LEU A 24 5.09 52.32 -14.69
C LEU A 24 5.77 50.96 -14.90
N SER A 25 6.30 50.43 -13.82
CA SER A 25 6.78 49.02 -13.80
C SER A 25 5.61 48.06 -14.02
N PRO A 26 5.84 46.92 -14.67
CA PRO A 26 4.81 45.89 -14.80
C PRO A 26 4.24 45.52 -13.42
N ALA A 27 2.94 45.65 -13.24
CA ALA A 27 2.27 45.27 -12.03
C ALA A 27 1.92 43.76 -12.10
N ILE A 28 2.44 43.00 -11.14
CA ILE A 28 2.08 41.61 -10.97
C ILE A 28 1.08 41.53 -9.81
N SER A 29 -0.13 41.06 -10.09
CA SER A 29 -1.13 40.79 -9.08
C SER A 29 -1.04 39.28 -8.73
N ILE A 30 -0.77 38.98 -7.46
CA ILE A 30 -0.78 37.62 -6.96
C ILE A 30 -1.99 37.50 -6.03
N ASP A 31 -3.01 36.80 -6.49
CA ASP A 31 -4.19 36.52 -5.70
C ASP A 31 -3.99 35.20 -4.93
N GLN A 32 -4.30 35.23 -3.63
CA GLN A 32 -4.33 34.00 -2.83
C GLN A 32 -5.47 33.11 -3.33
N LYS A 33 -5.14 31.91 -3.77
CA LYS A 33 -6.13 30.93 -4.19
C LYS A 33 -6.99 30.56 -2.99
N THR A 34 -8.28 30.84 -3.04
CA THR A 34 -9.23 30.35 -2.01
C THR A 34 -9.22 28.83 -1.98
N THR A 35 -9.27 28.26 -0.77
CA THR A 35 -9.28 26.81 -0.55
C THR A 35 -10.39 26.17 -1.38
N SER A 36 -10.00 25.35 -2.34
CA SER A 36 -10.91 24.52 -3.11
C SER A 36 -11.00 23.15 -2.41
N ASN A 37 -12.20 22.61 -2.28
CA ASN A 37 -12.43 21.25 -1.75
C ASN A 37 -11.94 20.14 -2.69
N ASN A 38 -11.24 20.50 -3.76
CA ASN A 38 -10.64 19.52 -4.66
C ASN A 38 -9.30 19.04 -4.08
N PRO A 39 -9.15 17.75 -3.77
CA PRO A 39 -7.91 17.19 -3.19
C PRO A 39 -6.66 17.38 -4.08
N ARG A 40 -6.85 17.68 -5.37
CA ARG A 40 -5.75 18.01 -6.30
C ARG A 40 -5.39 19.50 -6.35
N SER A 41 -5.96 20.32 -5.49
CA SER A 41 -5.76 21.78 -5.51
C SER A 41 -4.73 22.28 -4.50
N THR A 42 -4.04 21.41 -3.79
CA THR A 42 -2.96 21.80 -2.87
C THR A 42 -1.71 22.24 -3.65
N VAL A 43 -0.92 23.13 -3.07
CA VAL A 43 0.35 23.59 -3.67
C VAL A 43 1.23 22.41 -4.04
N GLY A 44 1.33 21.41 -3.17
CA GLY A 44 2.14 20.22 -3.38
C GLY A 44 1.76 19.40 -4.62
N THR A 45 0.46 19.37 -4.97
CA THR A 45 -0.03 18.63 -6.16
C THR A 45 0.05 19.46 -7.44
N VAL A 46 -0.13 20.78 -7.34
CA VAL A 46 -0.07 21.69 -8.51
C VAL A 46 1.38 21.93 -8.96
N THR A 47 2.33 21.92 -8.01
CA THR A 47 3.75 22.13 -8.29
C THR A 47 4.54 20.84 -8.51
N GLU A 48 3.87 19.68 -8.53
CA GLU A 48 4.50 18.35 -8.63
C GLU A 48 5.45 17.99 -7.48
N ILE A 49 5.60 18.87 -6.47
CA ILE A 49 6.44 18.62 -5.28
C ILE A 49 6.04 17.31 -4.59
N TYR A 50 4.74 17.01 -4.57
CA TYR A 50 4.23 15.78 -3.97
C TYR A 50 4.78 14.51 -4.66
N ASP A 51 4.93 14.53 -5.98
CA ASP A 51 5.46 13.40 -6.73
C ASP A 51 6.94 13.19 -6.47
N TYR A 52 7.71 14.27 -6.37
CA TYR A 52 9.13 14.19 -5.95
C TYR A 52 9.27 13.69 -4.51
N LEU A 53 8.43 14.15 -3.58
CA LEU A 53 8.44 13.67 -2.20
C LEU A 53 8.07 12.18 -2.12
N ARG A 54 7.06 11.74 -2.88
CA ARG A 54 6.72 10.30 -2.96
C ARG A 54 7.90 9.46 -3.42
N LEU A 55 8.60 9.89 -4.46
CA LEU A 55 9.77 9.19 -4.97
C LEU A 55 10.90 9.18 -3.94
N LEU A 56 11.16 10.31 -3.29
CA LEU A 56 12.17 10.44 -2.26
C LEU A 56 11.89 9.48 -1.09
N TYR A 57 10.69 9.55 -0.50
CA TYR A 57 10.32 8.69 0.62
C TYR A 57 10.24 7.21 0.24
N ALA A 58 9.81 6.89 -0.99
CA ALA A 58 9.80 5.51 -1.46
C ALA A 58 11.20 4.90 -1.58
N ARG A 59 12.23 5.73 -1.85
CA ARG A 59 13.61 5.27 -2.04
C ARG A 59 14.47 5.35 -0.79
N THR A 60 14.24 6.32 0.07
CA THR A 60 15.09 6.62 1.24
C THR A 60 14.35 6.51 2.57
N GLY A 61 13.02 6.48 2.54
CA GLY A 61 12.21 6.38 3.74
C GLY A 61 12.27 5.00 4.37
N ILE A 62 12.34 4.95 5.68
CA ILE A 62 12.14 3.73 6.45
C ILE A 62 10.65 3.66 6.79
N PRO A 63 9.90 2.67 6.28
CA PRO A 63 8.48 2.53 6.61
C PRO A 63 8.32 2.13 8.08
N TYR A 64 7.33 2.72 8.75
CA TYR A 64 6.97 2.38 10.12
C TYR A 64 5.54 1.85 10.17
N CYS A 65 5.30 0.85 11.01
CA CYS A 65 3.96 0.37 11.28
C CYS A 65 3.13 1.46 11.98
N PRO A 66 2.00 1.92 11.43
CA PRO A 66 1.22 3.02 12.01
C PRO A 66 0.62 2.68 13.37
N ASN A 67 0.38 1.42 13.67
CA ASN A 67 -0.23 0.97 14.91
C ASN A 67 0.79 0.75 16.04
N HIS A 68 2.00 0.34 15.70
CA HIS A 68 3.00 -0.09 16.69
C HIS A 68 4.25 0.80 16.70
N ASN A 69 4.39 1.72 15.73
CA ASN A 69 5.54 2.62 15.56
C ASN A 69 6.90 1.89 15.53
N ILE A 70 6.91 0.67 14.97
CA ILE A 70 8.12 -0.12 14.72
C ILE A 70 8.52 0.00 13.27
N PRO A 71 9.83 0.08 12.94
CA PRO A 71 10.29 0.11 11.56
C PRO A 71 9.93 -1.20 10.85
N ILE A 72 9.41 -1.10 9.63
CA ILE A 72 9.17 -2.25 8.76
C ILE A 72 10.40 -2.38 7.87
N THR A 73 11.34 -3.22 8.29
CA THR A 73 12.50 -3.58 7.47
C THR A 73 12.21 -4.90 6.75
N GLY A 74 12.69 -5.03 5.52
CA GLY A 74 12.69 -6.32 4.84
C GLY A 74 13.49 -7.31 5.69
N GLN A 75 12.82 -8.36 6.18
CA GLN A 75 13.48 -9.39 6.99
C GLN A 75 14.16 -10.41 6.08
N THR A 76 15.35 -10.82 6.46
CA THR A 76 16.00 -11.97 5.84
C THR A 76 15.33 -13.28 6.28
N ILE A 77 15.45 -14.32 5.46
CA ILE A 77 14.93 -15.67 5.83
C ILE A 77 15.46 -16.10 7.20
N THR A 78 16.74 -15.82 7.45
CA THR A 78 17.39 -16.15 8.73
C THR A 78 16.74 -15.45 9.93
N GLU A 79 16.39 -14.17 9.78
CA GLU A 79 15.69 -13.41 10.83
C GLU A 79 14.28 -13.95 11.08
N MET A 80 13.54 -14.29 10.01
CA MET A 80 12.21 -14.91 10.12
C MET A 80 12.28 -16.25 10.85
N VAL A 81 13.28 -17.08 10.49
CA VAL A 81 13.53 -18.37 11.16
C VAL A 81 13.86 -18.17 12.64
N ASN A 82 14.74 -17.22 12.96
CA ASN A 82 15.09 -16.92 14.35
C ASN A 82 13.85 -16.52 15.15
N GLN A 83 13.01 -15.61 14.62
CA GLN A 83 11.76 -15.24 15.29
C GLN A 83 10.81 -16.42 15.50
N ALA A 84 10.70 -17.32 14.52
CA ALA A 84 9.88 -18.53 14.66
C ALA A 84 10.46 -19.49 15.74
N MET A 85 11.79 -19.55 15.82
CA MET A 85 12.48 -20.39 16.80
C MET A 85 12.51 -19.79 18.22
N ASP A 86 12.28 -18.49 18.37
CA ASP A 86 12.15 -17.83 19.69
C ASP A 86 10.78 -18.09 20.36
N LEU A 87 9.82 -18.64 19.63
CA LEU A 87 8.53 -19.04 20.20
C LEU A 87 8.69 -20.20 21.21
N PRO A 88 7.75 -20.35 22.16
CA PRO A 88 7.80 -21.46 23.13
C PRO A 88 7.85 -22.83 22.44
N ASP A 89 8.48 -23.77 23.09
CA ASP A 89 8.51 -25.16 22.62
C ASP A 89 7.12 -25.75 22.44
N ARG A 90 6.96 -26.58 21.39
CA ARG A 90 5.69 -27.16 20.94
C ARG A 90 4.68 -26.17 20.41
N SER A 91 5.06 -24.90 20.14
CA SER A 91 4.23 -23.96 19.40
C SER A 91 3.89 -24.55 18.04
N LYS A 92 2.62 -24.40 17.64
CA LYS A 92 2.14 -24.82 16.32
C LYS A 92 2.37 -23.67 15.33
N LEU A 93 3.30 -23.87 14.41
CA LEU A 93 3.61 -22.93 13.34
C LEU A 93 2.82 -23.32 12.08
N THR A 94 2.23 -22.34 11.43
CA THR A 94 1.67 -22.49 10.09
C THR A 94 2.36 -21.51 9.17
N ILE A 95 3.11 -22.00 8.20
CA ILE A 95 3.80 -21.19 7.20
C ILE A 95 2.84 -20.93 6.04
N LEU A 96 2.65 -19.67 5.72
CA LEU A 96 1.68 -19.21 4.73
C LEU A 96 2.37 -18.38 3.66
N ALA A 97 2.03 -18.61 2.40
CA ALA A 97 2.44 -17.78 1.28
C ALA A 97 1.26 -16.95 0.78
N PRO A 98 1.32 -15.61 0.85
CA PRO A 98 0.27 -14.76 0.32
C PRO A 98 0.24 -14.84 -1.21
N THR A 99 -0.90 -15.21 -1.78
CA THR A 99 -1.07 -15.35 -3.23
C THR A 99 -2.06 -14.34 -3.79
N VAL A 100 -3.13 -14.04 -3.06
CA VAL A 100 -4.14 -13.06 -3.44
C VAL A 100 -4.40 -12.13 -2.26
N ARG A 101 -4.37 -10.82 -2.52
CA ARG A 101 -4.66 -9.79 -1.52
C ARG A 101 -5.73 -8.84 -2.03
N ASN A 102 -6.87 -8.82 -1.34
CA ASN A 102 -7.96 -7.87 -1.52
C ASN A 102 -8.44 -7.76 -2.99
N LYS A 103 -8.47 -8.89 -3.72
CA LYS A 103 -8.91 -8.95 -5.13
C LYS A 103 -10.26 -9.63 -5.28
N LYS A 104 -11.04 -9.16 -6.25
CA LYS A 104 -12.31 -9.81 -6.64
C LYS A 104 -12.03 -10.92 -7.64
N GLY A 105 -12.77 -12.00 -7.55
CA GLY A 105 -12.66 -13.13 -8.48
C GLY A 105 -13.14 -14.45 -7.88
N SER A 106 -13.32 -15.46 -8.72
CA SER A 106 -13.61 -16.83 -8.28
C SER A 106 -12.36 -17.68 -8.04
N PHE A 107 -11.22 -17.24 -8.56
CA PHE A 107 -9.88 -17.85 -8.43
C PHE A 107 -9.79 -19.37 -8.73
N LYS A 108 -10.75 -19.91 -9.49
CA LYS A 108 -10.76 -21.35 -9.86
C LYS A 108 -9.47 -21.79 -10.56
N ASP A 109 -8.95 -20.96 -11.47
CA ASP A 109 -7.70 -21.24 -12.18
C ASP A 109 -6.48 -21.25 -11.23
N VAL A 110 -6.49 -20.36 -10.22
CA VAL A 110 -5.45 -20.33 -9.18
C VAL A 110 -5.47 -21.60 -8.36
N PHE A 111 -6.66 -22.04 -7.93
CA PHE A 111 -6.81 -23.27 -7.15
C PHE A 111 -6.40 -24.50 -7.95
N ALA A 112 -6.80 -24.58 -9.22
CA ALA A 112 -6.41 -25.68 -10.11
C ALA A 112 -4.88 -25.74 -10.31
N LYS A 113 -4.22 -24.58 -10.45
CA LYS A 113 -2.77 -24.51 -10.53
C LYS A 113 -2.10 -24.97 -9.23
N LEU A 114 -2.57 -24.49 -8.10
CA LEU A 114 -2.01 -24.87 -6.80
C LEU A 114 -2.14 -26.36 -6.51
N LEU A 115 -3.28 -26.98 -6.87
CA LEU A 115 -3.46 -28.44 -6.80
C LEU A 115 -2.46 -29.19 -7.68
N LYS A 116 -2.26 -28.71 -8.91
CA LYS A 116 -1.29 -29.30 -9.84
C LYS A 116 0.15 -29.19 -9.34
N ASP A 117 0.46 -28.09 -8.62
CA ASP A 117 1.77 -27.83 -8.02
C ASP A 117 1.96 -28.61 -6.68
N GLY A 118 0.93 -29.38 -6.26
CA GLY A 118 0.99 -30.29 -5.11
C GLY A 118 0.55 -29.67 -3.77
N TYR A 119 0.02 -28.46 -3.76
CA TYR A 119 -0.53 -27.84 -2.55
C TYR A 119 -1.91 -28.43 -2.23
N ILE A 120 -2.16 -28.65 -0.94
CA ILE A 120 -3.38 -29.32 -0.47
C ILE A 120 -4.34 -28.36 0.20
N ARG A 121 -3.84 -27.29 0.83
CA ARG A 121 -4.62 -26.38 1.68
C ARG A 121 -4.34 -24.93 1.36
N VAL A 122 -5.40 -24.14 1.43
CA VAL A 122 -5.34 -22.68 1.37
C VAL A 122 -6.05 -22.07 2.57
N ARG A 123 -5.66 -20.88 2.95
CA ARG A 123 -6.41 -20.06 3.90
C ARG A 123 -7.13 -18.97 3.12
N ILE A 124 -8.45 -18.97 3.15
CA ILE A 124 -9.31 -18.01 2.45
C ILE A 124 -10.00 -17.15 3.48
N ASN A 125 -9.80 -15.84 3.44
CA ASN A 125 -10.39 -14.86 4.37
C ASN A 125 -10.20 -15.23 5.86
N GLY A 126 -9.10 -15.91 6.18
CA GLY A 126 -8.78 -16.37 7.54
C GLY A 126 -9.13 -17.82 7.84
N GLU A 127 -9.94 -18.49 7.04
CA GLU A 127 -10.34 -19.89 7.23
C GLU A 127 -9.52 -20.84 6.36
N VAL A 128 -9.06 -21.94 6.95
CA VAL A 128 -8.28 -22.98 6.23
C VAL A 128 -9.25 -23.97 5.60
N VAL A 129 -9.15 -24.13 4.28
CA VAL A 129 -9.96 -25.06 3.48
C VAL A 129 -9.06 -25.97 2.67
N MET A 130 -9.58 -27.15 2.30
CA MET A 130 -8.88 -28.08 1.41
C MET A 130 -9.12 -27.66 -0.03
N LEU A 131 -8.10 -27.72 -0.87
CA LEU A 131 -8.23 -27.42 -2.30
C LEU A 131 -9.03 -28.49 -3.04
N GLU A 132 -9.01 -29.74 -2.55
CA GLU A 132 -9.79 -30.86 -3.08
C GLU A 132 -11.30 -30.64 -2.95
N ASP A 133 -11.75 -29.84 -1.97
CA ASP A 133 -13.16 -29.49 -1.79
C ASP A 133 -13.67 -28.44 -2.80
N GLU A 134 -12.84 -28.03 -3.76
CA GLU A 134 -13.14 -27.03 -4.80
C GLU A 134 -13.84 -25.79 -4.25
N PRO A 135 -13.20 -24.99 -3.37
CA PRO A 135 -13.84 -23.89 -2.71
C PRO A 135 -14.41 -22.88 -3.70
N GLU A 136 -15.72 -22.62 -3.60
CA GLU A 136 -16.39 -21.65 -4.46
C GLU A 136 -16.39 -20.25 -3.82
N LEU A 137 -15.85 -19.27 -4.57
CA LEU A 137 -15.79 -17.89 -4.13
C LEU A 137 -16.69 -16.98 -4.95
N GLU A 138 -17.32 -16.03 -4.26
CA GLU A 138 -18.16 -15.03 -4.90
C GLU A 138 -17.34 -14.05 -5.71
N LYS A 139 -17.56 -14.00 -7.05
CA LYS A 139 -16.80 -13.17 -8.00
C LYS A 139 -16.80 -11.68 -7.66
N ASN A 140 -17.84 -11.19 -6.99
CA ASN A 140 -18.01 -9.77 -6.71
C ASN A 140 -17.46 -9.34 -5.35
N LYS A 141 -17.10 -10.28 -4.48
CA LYS A 141 -16.47 -10.01 -3.20
C LYS A 141 -14.96 -10.00 -3.32
N ARG A 142 -14.33 -9.28 -2.42
CA ARG A 142 -12.86 -9.24 -2.29
C ARG A 142 -12.42 -10.38 -1.39
N HIS A 143 -11.35 -11.06 -1.79
CA HIS A 143 -10.81 -12.21 -1.08
C HIS A 143 -9.32 -12.05 -0.83
N ASP A 144 -8.90 -12.60 0.30
CA ASP A 144 -7.51 -12.83 0.65
C ASP A 144 -7.25 -14.34 0.63
N ILE A 145 -6.24 -14.78 -0.10
CA ILE A 145 -5.89 -16.18 -0.24
C ILE A 145 -4.41 -16.36 0.06
N ASP A 146 -4.13 -17.22 1.04
CA ASP A 146 -2.79 -17.69 1.38
C ASP A 146 -2.68 -19.19 1.12
N VAL A 147 -1.58 -19.61 0.54
CA VAL A 147 -1.27 -21.04 0.43
C VAL A 147 -0.65 -21.52 1.74
N VAL A 148 -1.14 -22.61 2.28
CA VAL A 148 -0.52 -23.27 3.44
C VAL A 148 0.66 -24.11 2.96
N ILE A 149 1.86 -23.62 3.21
CA ILE A 149 3.10 -24.29 2.79
C ILE A 149 3.40 -25.46 3.73
N ASP A 150 3.38 -25.21 5.02
CA ASP A 150 3.67 -26.23 6.01
C ASP A 150 2.99 -25.95 7.36
N ARG A 151 2.84 -27.02 8.16
CA ARG A 151 2.34 -26.95 9.54
C ARG A 151 3.32 -27.73 10.42
N ILE A 152 4.07 -27.01 11.23
CA ILE A 152 5.22 -27.51 11.99
C ILE A 152 4.94 -27.35 13.49
N VAL A 153 5.26 -28.34 14.27
CA VAL A 153 5.38 -28.19 15.73
C VAL A 153 6.82 -27.78 16.01
N LYS A 154 7.00 -26.61 16.64
CA LYS A 154 8.32 -26.07 16.96
C LYS A 154 9.06 -26.99 17.91
N THR A 155 10.24 -27.45 17.51
CA THR A 155 11.25 -28.14 18.28
C THR A 155 12.61 -27.61 17.85
N ASP A 156 13.66 -27.86 18.63
CA ASP A 156 15.01 -27.42 18.26
C ASP A 156 15.48 -28.03 16.94
N GLU A 157 15.04 -29.25 16.63
CA GLU A 157 15.34 -29.96 15.38
C GLU A 157 14.56 -29.42 14.16
N SER A 158 13.47 -28.67 14.38
CA SER A 158 12.61 -28.21 13.31
C SER A 158 13.17 -27.00 12.53
N ARG A 159 14.31 -26.45 12.93
CA ARG A 159 14.89 -25.22 12.36
C ARG A 159 15.11 -25.30 10.84
N SER A 160 15.69 -26.40 10.34
CA SER A 160 15.91 -26.60 8.91
C SER A 160 14.60 -26.63 8.14
N ARG A 161 13.60 -27.38 8.66
CA ARG A 161 12.28 -27.48 8.04
C ARG A 161 11.55 -26.12 8.00
N VAL A 162 11.69 -25.32 9.07
CA VAL A 162 11.14 -23.96 9.12
C VAL A 162 11.80 -23.08 8.05
N TYR A 163 13.14 -23.19 7.90
CA TYR A 163 13.89 -22.46 6.87
C TYR A 163 13.39 -22.81 5.47
N ASP A 164 13.35 -24.08 5.10
CA ASP A 164 12.92 -24.55 3.79
C ASP A 164 11.47 -24.17 3.46
N SER A 165 10.60 -24.20 4.48
CA SER A 165 9.20 -23.80 4.33
C SER A 165 9.04 -22.30 4.13
N ILE A 166 9.82 -21.47 4.83
CA ILE A 166 9.83 -20.01 4.64
C ILE A 166 10.38 -19.65 3.26
N GLU A 167 11.48 -20.30 2.84
CA GLU A 167 12.04 -20.09 1.49
C GLU A 167 11.02 -20.43 0.40
N THR A 168 10.33 -21.56 0.55
CA THR A 168 9.26 -21.97 -0.37
C THR A 168 8.11 -20.96 -0.39
N ALA A 169 7.72 -20.45 0.78
CA ALA A 169 6.67 -19.45 0.90
C ALA A 169 7.04 -18.14 0.17
N LEU A 170 8.27 -17.67 0.34
CA LEU A 170 8.78 -16.45 -0.32
C LEU A 170 8.85 -16.61 -1.83
N ASN A 171 9.33 -17.78 -2.30
CA ASN A 171 9.39 -18.06 -3.74
C ASN A 171 7.99 -18.12 -4.39
N LEU A 172 6.99 -18.67 -3.68
CA LEU A 172 5.61 -18.71 -4.18
C LEU A 172 4.95 -17.33 -4.17
N ALA A 173 5.30 -16.50 -3.22
CA ALA A 173 4.75 -15.15 -3.05
C ALA A 173 5.49 -14.07 -3.84
N ASP A 174 6.45 -14.40 -4.73
CA ASP A 174 7.32 -13.47 -5.44
C ASP A 174 8.03 -12.47 -4.50
N GLY A 175 8.37 -12.89 -3.29
CA GLY A 175 9.04 -12.07 -2.27
C GLY A 175 8.13 -11.11 -1.51
N HIS A 176 6.81 -11.30 -1.57
CA HIS A 176 5.82 -10.51 -0.79
C HIS A 176 5.61 -11.01 0.63
#